data_95e125dea9a695e15474972c29ffd0b7
#
_entry.id   95e125dea9a695e15474972c29ffd0b7
#
_cell.length_a   1.000
_cell.length_b   1.000
_cell.length_c   1.000
_cell.angle_alpha   90.00
_cell.angle_beta   90.00
_cell.angle_gamma   90.00
#
_symmetry.space_group_name_H-M   'P 1'
#
loop_
_entity.id
_entity.type
_entity.pdbx_description
1 polymer ?
#
loop_
_entity_poly.entity_id
_entity_poly.type
_entity_poly.pdbx_seq_one_letter_code
_entity_poly.pdbx_strand_id
1 'polypeptide(L)'
;MNPKTVCISGVSKGLGHALSIEFDQRGWQVAGCARTTSALVKLGSQLSNPHFFQSVDITNLKEVITFSEEVIENLGTPTLVVNNAGKINSNARLHKVSEDEFLEVFKVNVCGTHNMIKAFLPKMEGLSQGMIVNFSSYWGQSTAAEVAPYCASKWAIEGLTRALAQELPSNLSTVALNPGVIDTDMLRSCFGDAAGSHEKPEDWAKHAVDCLENLSKSDNGTTVIA
;
A
#
# COMPACT_ATOMS: atom_id res chain seq x y z
N MET A 1 -26.01 -4.51 6.66
CA MET A 1 -24.75 -3.76 6.82
C MET A 1 -24.26 -3.42 5.43
N ASN A 2 -23.81 -2.20 5.19
CA ASN A 2 -23.16 -1.89 3.91
C ASN A 2 -21.88 -2.73 3.81
N PRO A 3 -21.56 -3.27 2.61
CA PRO A 3 -20.33 -4.02 2.43
C PRO A 3 -19.12 -3.14 2.75
N LYS A 4 -18.11 -3.73 3.38
CA LYS A 4 -16.84 -3.03 3.64
C LYS A 4 -16.07 -2.87 2.34
N THR A 5 -15.51 -1.71 2.10
CA THR A 5 -14.69 -1.42 0.91
C THR A 5 -13.25 -1.14 1.31
N VAL A 6 -12.31 -1.81 0.66
CA VAL A 6 -10.87 -1.53 0.73
C VAL A 6 -10.39 -0.93 -0.57
N CYS A 7 -9.50 0.08 -0.51
CA CYS A 7 -8.79 0.61 -1.67
C CYS A 7 -7.28 0.37 -1.53
N ILE A 8 -6.68 -0.33 -2.51
CA ILE A 8 -5.29 -0.76 -2.46
C ILE A 8 -4.51 -0.19 -3.65
N SER A 9 -3.41 0.49 -3.42
CA SER A 9 -2.49 0.88 -4.49
C SER A 9 -1.46 -0.22 -4.77
N GLY A 10 -1.10 -0.44 -6.06
CA GLY A 10 -0.09 -1.42 -6.46
C GLY A 10 -0.60 -2.86 -6.48
N VAL A 11 -1.80 -3.10 -7.03
CA VAL A 11 -2.46 -4.42 -7.03
C VAL A 11 -2.03 -5.35 -8.18
N SER A 12 -1.13 -4.94 -9.06
CA SER A 12 -0.76 -5.72 -10.25
C SER A 12 0.00 -7.02 -9.95
N LYS A 13 0.71 -7.09 -8.83
CA LYS A 13 1.52 -8.23 -8.38
C LYS A 13 1.90 -8.13 -6.90
N GLY A 14 2.53 -9.19 -6.37
CA GLY A 14 3.08 -9.23 -5.02
C GLY A 14 2.01 -9.04 -3.94
N LEU A 15 2.35 -8.29 -2.89
CA LEU A 15 1.51 -8.16 -1.70
C LEU A 15 0.15 -7.53 -1.99
N GLY A 16 0.11 -6.47 -2.81
CA GLY A 16 -1.16 -5.82 -3.15
C GLY A 16 -2.11 -6.72 -3.96
N HIS A 17 -1.57 -7.58 -4.84
CA HIS A 17 -2.36 -8.58 -5.55
C HIS A 17 -2.93 -9.63 -4.59
N ALA A 18 -2.09 -10.17 -3.70
CA ALA A 18 -2.50 -11.18 -2.73
C ALA A 18 -3.54 -10.64 -1.74
N LEU A 19 -3.34 -9.41 -1.23
CA LEU A 19 -4.34 -8.73 -0.39
C LEU A 19 -5.67 -8.55 -1.10
N SER A 20 -5.67 -8.19 -2.40
CA SER A 20 -6.91 -8.01 -3.16
C SER A 20 -7.74 -9.29 -3.23
N ILE A 21 -7.08 -10.43 -3.44
CA ILE A 21 -7.73 -11.74 -3.47
C ILE A 21 -8.26 -12.12 -2.08
N GLU A 22 -7.44 -11.96 -1.05
CA GLU A 22 -7.83 -12.34 0.32
C GLU A 22 -8.99 -11.47 0.85
N PHE A 23 -8.98 -10.15 0.60
CA PHE A 23 -10.12 -9.29 0.95
C PHE A 23 -11.40 -9.70 0.22
N ASP A 24 -11.32 -10.05 -1.07
CA ASP A 24 -12.47 -10.57 -1.83
C ASP A 24 -13.02 -11.86 -1.21
N GLN A 25 -12.16 -12.81 -0.84
CA GLN A 25 -12.55 -14.06 -0.20
C GLN A 25 -13.25 -13.84 1.15
N ARG A 26 -12.95 -12.73 1.83
CA ARG A 26 -13.62 -12.31 3.07
C ARG A 26 -14.88 -11.46 2.85
N GLY A 27 -15.30 -11.31 1.61
CA GLY A 27 -16.54 -10.59 1.26
C GLY A 27 -16.42 -9.07 1.22
N TRP A 28 -15.20 -8.52 1.14
CA TRP A 28 -15.01 -7.10 0.94
C TRP A 28 -15.18 -6.72 -0.53
N GLN A 29 -15.65 -5.50 -0.77
CA GLN A 29 -15.50 -4.86 -2.08
C GLN A 29 -14.07 -4.32 -2.20
N VAL A 30 -13.45 -4.55 -3.37
CA VAL A 30 -12.03 -4.23 -3.59
C VAL A 30 -11.89 -3.17 -4.68
N ALA A 31 -11.40 -1.99 -4.32
CA ALA A 31 -10.88 -1.02 -5.25
C ALA A 31 -9.35 -1.14 -5.35
N GLY A 32 -8.78 -0.90 -6.53
CA GLY A 32 -7.33 -0.94 -6.63
C GLY A 32 -6.80 -0.29 -7.90
N CYS A 33 -5.55 0.12 -7.84
CA CYS A 33 -4.86 0.72 -8.97
C CYS A 33 -3.45 0.16 -9.17
N ALA A 34 -3.04 0.17 -10.43
CA ALA A 34 -1.68 -0.13 -10.87
C ALA A 34 -1.49 0.41 -12.29
N ARG A 35 -0.27 0.45 -12.80
CA ARG A 35 0.03 0.96 -14.15
C ARG A 35 -0.28 -0.01 -15.29
N THR A 36 -0.39 -1.31 -15.00
CA THR A 36 -0.48 -2.37 -16.01
C THR A 36 -1.91 -2.85 -16.16
N THR A 37 -2.62 -2.37 -17.17
CA THR A 37 -4.04 -2.69 -17.43
C THR A 37 -4.30 -4.20 -17.56
N SER A 38 -3.44 -4.95 -18.26
CA SER A 38 -3.62 -6.39 -18.43
C SER A 38 -3.58 -7.16 -17.10
N ALA A 39 -2.75 -6.71 -16.14
CA ALA A 39 -2.70 -7.31 -14.82
C ALA A 39 -3.97 -7.00 -14.01
N LEU A 40 -4.53 -5.80 -14.16
CA LEU A 40 -5.79 -5.42 -13.52
C LEU A 40 -6.99 -6.23 -14.04
N VAL A 41 -7.07 -6.42 -15.36
CA VAL A 41 -8.11 -7.26 -15.98
C VAL A 41 -8.01 -8.71 -15.48
N LYS A 42 -6.77 -9.25 -15.42
CA LYS A 42 -6.53 -10.59 -14.89
C LYS A 42 -6.94 -10.70 -13.42
N LEU A 43 -6.58 -9.73 -12.58
CA LEU A 43 -6.98 -9.72 -11.18
C LEU A 43 -8.50 -9.66 -11.05
N GLY A 44 -9.18 -8.74 -11.76
CA GLY A 44 -10.63 -8.62 -11.73
C GLY A 44 -11.36 -9.92 -12.09
N SER A 45 -10.81 -10.71 -13.04
CA SER A 45 -11.40 -12.02 -13.39
C SER A 45 -11.30 -13.09 -12.29
N GLN A 46 -10.55 -12.85 -11.24
CA GLN A 46 -10.34 -13.76 -10.11
C GLN A 46 -11.22 -13.40 -8.90
N LEU A 47 -11.84 -12.22 -8.88
CA LEU A 47 -12.66 -11.74 -7.78
C LEU A 47 -14.14 -12.09 -7.99
N SER A 48 -14.82 -12.35 -6.89
CA SER A 48 -16.24 -12.73 -6.86
C SER A 48 -17.16 -11.61 -6.42
N ASN A 49 -16.66 -10.71 -5.57
CA ASN A 49 -17.41 -9.57 -5.05
C ASN A 49 -17.25 -8.34 -5.96
N PRO A 50 -18.09 -7.31 -5.82
CA PRO A 50 -17.91 -6.05 -6.54
C PRO A 50 -16.50 -5.48 -6.37
N HIS A 51 -15.88 -5.11 -7.47
CA HIS A 51 -14.53 -4.54 -7.49
C HIS A 51 -14.42 -3.41 -8.52
N PHE A 52 -13.45 -2.53 -8.31
CA PHE A 52 -13.13 -1.45 -9.25
C PHE A 52 -11.62 -1.32 -9.41
N PHE A 53 -11.10 -1.60 -10.59
CA PHE A 53 -9.69 -1.50 -10.90
C PHE A 53 -9.43 -0.53 -12.05
N GLN A 54 -8.44 0.35 -11.86
CA GLN A 54 -8.08 1.36 -12.86
C GLN A 54 -6.57 1.46 -13.05
N SER A 55 -6.16 1.72 -14.30
CA SER A 55 -4.76 2.04 -14.60
C SER A 55 -4.46 3.46 -14.15
N VAL A 56 -3.60 3.59 -13.13
CA VAL A 56 -3.23 4.87 -12.52
C VAL A 56 -1.75 4.88 -12.19
N ASP A 57 -1.07 5.96 -12.52
CA ASP A 57 0.22 6.29 -11.94
C ASP A 57 0.02 7.10 -10.66
N ILE A 58 0.29 6.50 -9.50
CA ILE A 58 0.12 7.18 -8.21
C ILE A 58 1.02 8.40 -8.04
N THR A 59 2.05 8.58 -8.87
CA THR A 59 2.89 9.78 -8.86
C THR A 59 2.19 10.97 -9.54
N ASN A 60 1.12 10.73 -10.28
CA ASN A 60 0.28 11.74 -10.91
C ASN A 60 -0.96 12.04 -10.05
N LEU A 61 -0.91 13.15 -9.31
CA LEU A 61 -2.00 13.54 -8.42
C LEU A 61 -3.36 13.66 -9.13
N LYS A 62 -3.40 14.12 -10.38
CA LYS A 62 -4.67 14.26 -11.11
C LYS A 62 -5.31 12.91 -11.38
N GLU A 63 -4.52 11.92 -11.81
CA GLU A 63 -5.02 10.55 -12.00
C GLU A 63 -5.53 9.96 -10.69
N VAL A 64 -4.82 10.18 -9.58
CA VAL A 64 -5.22 9.68 -8.27
C VAL A 64 -6.53 10.33 -7.77
N ILE A 65 -6.72 11.63 -8.01
CA ILE A 65 -7.98 12.32 -7.66
C ILE A 65 -9.15 11.73 -8.46
N THR A 66 -9.01 11.62 -9.79
CA THR A 66 -10.06 11.02 -10.64
C THR A 66 -10.35 9.59 -10.20
N PHE A 67 -9.33 8.78 -9.97
CA PHE A 67 -9.49 7.41 -9.46
C PHE A 67 -10.27 7.37 -8.14
N SER A 68 -9.96 8.26 -7.21
CA SER A 68 -10.68 8.29 -5.92
C SER A 68 -12.16 8.65 -6.06
N GLU A 69 -12.50 9.51 -7.01
CA GLU A 69 -13.89 9.89 -7.33
C GLU A 69 -14.65 8.71 -7.93
N GLU A 70 -14.04 8.03 -8.90
CA GLU A 70 -14.64 6.87 -9.55
C GLU A 70 -14.76 5.66 -8.59
N VAL A 71 -13.81 5.43 -7.67
CA VAL A 71 -13.95 4.42 -6.60
C VAL A 71 -15.19 4.69 -5.77
N ILE A 72 -15.40 5.93 -5.34
CA ILE A 72 -16.53 6.30 -4.48
C ILE A 72 -17.86 6.18 -5.23
N GLU A 73 -17.89 6.55 -6.49
CA GLU A 73 -19.08 6.40 -7.34
C GLU A 73 -19.47 4.93 -7.52
N ASN A 74 -18.50 4.04 -7.72
CA ASN A 74 -18.75 2.62 -8.01
C ASN A 74 -18.95 1.76 -6.77
N LEU A 75 -18.21 2.00 -5.68
CA LEU A 75 -18.16 1.13 -4.50
C LEU A 75 -18.46 1.83 -3.18
N GLY A 76 -18.65 3.15 -3.20
CA GLY A 76 -18.73 3.95 -1.98
C GLY A 76 -17.38 4.29 -1.38
N THR A 77 -17.39 5.12 -0.33
CA THR A 77 -16.17 5.55 0.33
C THR A 77 -15.48 4.38 1.04
N PRO A 78 -14.21 4.06 0.70
CA PRO A 78 -13.50 2.96 1.34
C PRO A 78 -13.27 3.25 2.83
N THR A 79 -13.54 2.25 3.66
CA THR A 79 -13.25 2.30 5.09
C THR A 79 -11.79 1.97 5.42
N LEU A 80 -11.08 1.36 4.44
CA LEU A 80 -9.67 1.00 4.53
C LEU A 80 -8.95 1.43 3.25
N VAL A 81 -7.94 2.29 3.38
CA VAL A 81 -7.05 2.68 2.28
C VAL A 81 -5.65 2.12 2.54
N VAL A 82 -5.15 1.30 1.62
CA VAL A 82 -3.85 0.62 1.74
C VAL A 82 -2.88 1.16 0.69
N ASN A 83 -1.93 1.95 1.14
CA ASN A 83 -0.85 2.51 0.35
C ASN A 83 0.29 1.49 0.25
N ASN A 84 0.12 0.49 -0.62
CA ASN A 84 1.06 -0.62 -0.81
C ASN A 84 2.04 -0.39 -1.97
N ALA A 85 1.68 0.38 -3.00
CA ALA A 85 2.55 0.61 -4.15
C ALA A 85 3.93 1.12 -3.72
N GLY A 86 4.96 0.46 -4.20
CA GLY A 86 6.33 0.80 -3.83
C GLY A 86 7.35 0.34 -4.86
N LYS A 87 8.52 0.94 -4.79
CA LYS A 87 9.69 0.63 -5.62
C LYS A 87 10.95 0.59 -4.76
N ILE A 88 11.87 -0.31 -5.08
CA ILE A 88 13.21 -0.36 -4.52
C ILE A 88 14.22 -0.03 -5.63
N ASN A 89 15.36 0.54 -5.27
CA ASN A 89 16.47 0.76 -6.21
C ASN A 89 17.24 -0.55 -6.47
N SER A 90 17.94 -0.61 -7.60
CA SER A 90 18.93 -1.65 -7.86
C SER A 90 20.04 -1.59 -6.82
N ASN A 91 20.53 -2.74 -6.37
CA ASN A 91 21.59 -2.81 -5.36
C ASN A 91 22.83 -2.05 -5.83
N ALA A 92 23.13 -0.95 -5.16
CA ALA A 92 24.32 -0.12 -5.44
C ALA A 92 24.72 0.70 -4.22
N ARG A 93 26.04 0.94 -4.07
CA ARG A 93 26.53 1.91 -3.07
C ARG A 93 25.92 3.26 -3.35
N LEU A 94 25.52 3.99 -2.31
CA LEU A 94 24.75 5.25 -2.42
C LEU A 94 25.31 6.23 -3.47
N HIS A 95 26.64 6.43 -3.50
CA HIS A 95 27.29 7.34 -4.46
C HIS A 95 27.31 6.83 -5.91
N LYS A 96 26.81 5.62 -6.17
CA LYS A 96 26.67 5.00 -7.51
C LYS A 96 25.20 4.94 -7.97
N VAL A 97 24.25 5.20 -7.08
CA VAL A 97 22.84 5.29 -7.47
C VAL A 97 22.66 6.56 -8.31
N SER A 98 22.00 6.42 -9.45
CA SER A 98 21.71 7.59 -10.29
C SER A 98 20.69 8.53 -9.64
N GLU A 99 20.73 9.81 -9.99
CA GLU A 99 19.75 10.78 -9.53
C GLU A 99 18.32 10.37 -9.89
N ASP A 100 18.10 9.92 -11.12
CA ASP A 100 16.79 9.49 -11.61
C ASP A 100 16.25 8.31 -10.79
N GLU A 101 17.07 7.30 -10.50
CA GLU A 101 16.65 6.15 -9.71
C GLU A 101 16.34 6.54 -8.26
N PHE A 102 17.18 7.41 -7.67
CA PHE A 102 16.93 7.96 -6.34
C PHE A 102 15.58 8.70 -6.28
N LEU A 103 15.38 9.63 -7.21
CA LEU A 103 14.15 10.41 -7.29
C LEU A 103 12.91 9.55 -7.56
N GLU A 104 13.03 8.52 -8.40
CA GLU A 104 11.90 7.65 -8.71
C GLU A 104 11.45 6.82 -7.51
N VAL A 105 12.38 6.33 -6.66
CA VAL A 105 12.03 5.66 -5.40
C VAL A 105 11.20 6.60 -4.52
N PHE A 106 11.62 7.86 -4.36
CA PHE A 106 10.88 8.83 -3.56
C PHE A 106 9.55 9.23 -4.18
N LYS A 107 9.51 9.43 -5.50
CA LYS A 107 8.26 9.75 -6.21
C LYS A 107 7.21 8.66 -5.99
N VAL A 108 7.59 7.39 -6.11
CA VAL A 108 6.63 6.30 -5.93
C VAL A 108 6.30 6.11 -4.46
N ASN A 109 7.29 5.92 -3.59
CA ASN A 109 7.07 5.48 -2.21
C ASN A 109 6.51 6.60 -1.33
N VAL A 110 6.96 7.83 -1.51
CA VAL A 110 6.59 8.96 -0.65
C VAL A 110 5.54 9.86 -1.30
N CYS A 111 5.83 10.38 -2.50
CA CYS A 111 4.87 11.29 -3.15
C CYS A 111 3.61 10.53 -3.60
N GLY A 112 3.73 9.28 -4.08
CA GLY A 112 2.58 8.45 -4.42
C GLY A 112 1.68 8.16 -3.21
N THR A 113 2.26 7.80 -2.06
CA THR A 113 1.52 7.64 -0.79
C THR A 113 0.84 8.94 -0.38
N HIS A 114 1.54 10.08 -0.43
CA HIS A 114 0.95 11.39 -0.17
C HIS A 114 -0.23 11.70 -1.10
N ASN A 115 -0.11 11.41 -2.40
CA ASN A 115 -1.17 11.64 -3.38
C ASN A 115 -2.43 10.82 -3.05
N MET A 116 -2.27 9.55 -2.67
CA MET A 116 -3.37 8.69 -2.24
C MET A 116 -4.05 9.25 -0.98
N ILE A 117 -3.26 9.63 0.03
CA ILE A 117 -3.79 10.26 1.26
C ILE A 117 -4.56 11.52 0.90
N LYS A 118 -3.98 12.41 0.09
CA LYS A 118 -4.61 13.68 -0.32
C LYS A 118 -5.93 13.49 -1.07
N ALA A 119 -6.06 12.44 -1.86
CA ALA A 119 -7.27 12.17 -2.65
C ALA A 119 -8.38 11.50 -1.81
N PHE A 120 -8.03 10.59 -0.91
CA PHE A 120 -9.01 9.80 -0.17
C PHE A 120 -9.37 10.38 1.21
N LEU A 121 -8.41 10.92 1.95
CA LEU A 121 -8.63 11.39 3.32
C LEU A 121 -9.82 12.36 3.46
N PRO A 122 -9.95 13.43 2.65
CA PRO A 122 -11.08 14.36 2.79
C PRO A 122 -12.45 13.70 2.58
N LYS A 123 -12.48 12.62 1.79
CA LYS A 123 -13.70 11.86 1.49
C LYS A 123 -14.04 10.87 2.60
N MET A 124 -13.03 10.44 3.37
CA MET A 124 -13.19 9.53 4.52
C MET A 124 -13.63 10.25 5.79
N GLU A 125 -13.48 11.56 5.90
CA GLU A 125 -13.84 12.33 7.12
C GLU A 125 -15.31 12.16 7.53
N GLY A 126 -16.20 11.91 6.56
CA GLY A 126 -17.63 11.66 6.80
C GLY A 126 -17.97 10.24 7.27
N LEU A 127 -17.01 9.32 7.32
CA LEU A 127 -17.23 7.95 7.81
C LEU A 127 -17.35 7.93 9.33
N SER A 128 -18.06 6.92 9.86
CA SER A 128 -18.07 6.66 11.31
C SER A 128 -16.73 6.14 11.82
N GLN A 129 -15.98 5.45 10.95
CA GLN A 129 -14.65 4.92 11.21
C GLN A 129 -13.91 4.69 9.90
N GLY A 130 -12.62 4.98 9.85
CA GLY A 130 -11.76 4.69 8.70
C GLY A 130 -10.30 4.53 9.09
N MET A 131 -9.55 3.78 8.27
CA MET A 131 -8.14 3.47 8.48
C MET A 131 -7.34 3.73 7.20
N ILE A 132 -6.18 4.37 7.36
CA ILE A 132 -5.17 4.51 6.31
C ILE A 132 -3.94 3.72 6.71
N VAL A 133 -3.53 2.77 5.88
CA VAL A 133 -2.37 1.91 6.09
C VAL A 133 -1.29 2.27 5.09
N ASN A 134 -0.13 2.70 5.58
CA ASN A 134 1.02 3.03 4.75
C ASN A 134 2.07 1.93 4.84
N PHE A 135 2.36 1.26 3.73
CA PHE A 135 3.35 0.18 3.72
C PHE A 135 4.75 0.72 3.98
N SER A 136 5.25 0.39 5.16
CA SER A 136 6.63 0.58 5.59
C SER A 136 7.47 -0.66 5.25
N SER A 137 8.44 -0.97 6.04
CA SER A 137 9.35 -2.10 5.94
C SER A 137 10.11 -2.24 7.25
N TYR A 138 10.75 -3.40 7.48
CA TYR A 138 11.80 -3.50 8.48
C TYR A 138 12.87 -2.40 8.28
N TRP A 139 13.16 -2.02 7.03
CA TRP A 139 14.07 -0.92 6.69
C TRP A 139 13.47 0.49 6.82
N GLY A 140 12.27 0.61 7.32
CA GLY A 140 11.70 1.88 7.83
C GLY A 140 12.13 2.21 9.26
N GLN A 141 12.70 1.22 9.97
CA GLN A 141 13.20 1.35 11.36
C GLN A 141 14.65 0.87 11.51
N SER A 142 15.21 0.32 10.45
CA SER A 142 16.61 -0.12 10.32
C SER A 142 17.14 0.27 8.94
N THR A 143 18.34 -0.18 8.60
CA THR A 143 18.95 0.14 7.31
C THR A 143 19.73 -1.06 6.76
N ALA A 144 19.96 -1.06 5.44
CA ALA A 144 20.84 -2.00 4.78
C ALA A 144 21.72 -1.28 3.76
N ALA A 145 22.91 -1.83 3.50
CA ALA A 145 23.78 -1.36 2.44
C ALA A 145 23.13 -1.54 1.07
N GLU A 146 23.52 -0.72 0.11
CA GLU A 146 23.13 -0.78 -1.30
C GLU A 146 21.67 -0.46 -1.64
N VAL A 147 20.80 -0.30 -0.64
CA VAL A 147 19.38 0.08 -0.80
C VAL A 147 19.04 1.37 -0.03
N ALA A 148 19.99 2.28 0.09
CA ALA A 148 19.84 3.52 0.86
C ALA A 148 18.66 4.40 0.41
N PRO A 149 18.35 4.60 -0.88
CA PRO A 149 17.15 5.35 -1.30
C PRO A 149 15.85 4.73 -0.78
N TYR A 150 15.74 3.40 -0.85
CA TYR A 150 14.59 2.68 -0.32
C TYR A 150 14.47 2.83 1.19
N CYS A 151 15.55 2.58 1.95
CA CYS A 151 15.55 2.79 3.40
C CYS A 151 15.09 4.21 3.75
N ALA A 152 15.68 5.23 3.14
CA ALA A 152 15.32 6.62 3.37
C ALA A 152 13.83 6.89 3.06
N SER A 153 13.29 6.32 1.98
CA SER A 153 11.88 6.45 1.64
C SER A 153 10.96 5.78 2.68
N LYS A 154 11.36 4.65 3.24
CA LYS A 154 10.57 3.95 4.27
C LYS A 154 10.65 4.64 5.64
N TRP A 155 11.79 5.24 6.00
CA TRP A 155 11.88 6.15 7.14
C TRP A 155 10.98 7.38 6.95
N ALA A 156 10.89 7.93 5.73
CA ALA A 156 9.97 9.01 5.43
C ALA A 156 8.50 8.59 5.62
N ILE A 157 8.12 7.37 5.24
CA ILE A 157 6.77 6.82 5.48
C ILE A 157 6.47 6.69 6.97
N GLU A 158 7.41 6.24 7.80
CA GLU A 158 7.25 6.19 9.26
C GLU A 158 6.99 7.59 9.85
N GLY A 159 7.79 8.59 9.44
CA GLY A 159 7.62 9.97 9.88
C GLY A 159 6.28 10.57 9.41
N LEU A 160 5.94 10.38 8.13
CA LEU A 160 4.68 10.85 7.55
C LEU A 160 3.48 10.25 8.28
N THR A 161 3.49 8.95 8.54
CA THR A 161 2.39 8.26 9.24
C THR A 161 2.20 8.80 10.65
N ARG A 162 3.27 9.00 11.41
CA ARG A 162 3.20 9.54 12.78
C ARG A 162 2.75 10.99 12.82
N ALA A 163 3.14 11.81 11.84
CA ALA A 163 2.67 13.18 11.73
C ALA A 163 1.18 13.22 11.36
N LEU A 164 0.77 12.46 10.35
CA LEU A 164 -0.62 12.36 9.93
C LEU A 164 -1.54 11.91 11.08
N ALA A 165 -1.10 10.97 11.89
CA ALA A 165 -1.88 10.48 13.04
C ALA A 165 -2.27 11.57 14.04
N GLN A 166 -1.50 12.65 14.11
CA GLN A 166 -1.76 13.81 15.00
C GLN A 166 -2.76 14.80 14.39
N GLU A 167 -2.98 14.72 13.07
CA GLU A 167 -3.83 15.64 12.31
C GLU A 167 -5.23 15.03 12.05
N LEU A 168 -5.38 13.70 12.17
CA LEU A 168 -6.62 13.00 11.83
C LEU A 168 -7.75 13.31 12.82
N PRO A 169 -9.00 13.45 12.34
CA PRO A 169 -10.16 13.49 13.22
C PRO A 169 -10.34 12.17 13.98
N SER A 170 -11.08 12.22 15.07
CA SER A 170 -11.19 11.11 16.03
C SER A 170 -11.79 9.80 15.47
N ASN A 171 -12.45 9.85 14.35
CA ASN A 171 -13.04 8.71 13.64
C ASN A 171 -12.09 8.06 12.62
N LEU A 172 -10.94 8.66 12.36
CA LEU A 172 -9.94 8.12 11.45
C LEU A 172 -8.65 7.78 12.18
N SER A 173 -7.91 6.82 11.64
CA SER A 173 -6.61 6.40 12.14
C SER A 173 -5.68 6.06 10.99
N THR A 174 -4.38 6.07 11.27
CA THR A 174 -3.35 5.67 10.30
C THR A 174 -2.25 4.86 10.98
N VAL A 175 -1.71 3.87 10.29
CA VAL A 175 -0.60 3.04 10.76
C VAL A 175 0.45 2.89 9.67
N ALA A 176 1.70 2.68 10.07
CA ALA A 176 2.73 2.15 9.19
C ALA A 176 2.71 0.61 9.30
N LEU A 177 2.65 -0.09 8.15
CA LEU A 177 2.65 -1.55 8.14
C LEU A 177 4.01 -2.07 7.68
N ASN A 178 4.68 -2.84 8.54
CA ASN A 178 5.83 -3.64 8.16
C ASN A 178 5.32 -5.05 7.76
N PRO A 179 5.40 -5.43 6.47
CA PRO A 179 4.90 -6.72 6.01
C PRO A 179 5.81 -7.91 6.37
N GLY A 180 6.96 -7.68 7.01
CA GLY A 180 7.99 -8.70 7.15
C GLY A 180 8.80 -8.91 5.87
N VAL A 181 9.38 -10.10 5.73
CA VAL A 181 10.21 -10.48 4.56
C VAL A 181 9.45 -11.54 3.76
N ILE A 182 8.88 -11.13 2.63
CA ILE A 182 7.97 -11.95 1.82
C ILE A 182 8.56 -12.18 0.43
N ASP A 183 8.46 -13.39 -0.10
CA ASP A 183 8.96 -13.79 -1.42
C ASP A 183 8.20 -13.08 -2.54
N THR A 184 8.66 -11.90 -2.89
CA THR A 184 8.14 -11.07 -3.97
C THR A 184 9.22 -10.78 -5.00
N ASP A 185 8.84 -10.33 -6.19
CA ASP A 185 9.80 -9.84 -7.19
C ASP A 185 10.71 -8.73 -6.63
N MET A 186 10.17 -7.90 -5.73
CA MET A 186 10.94 -6.84 -5.06
C MET A 186 12.03 -7.46 -4.16
N LEU A 187 11.69 -8.48 -3.37
CA LEU A 187 12.68 -9.17 -2.54
C LEU A 187 13.71 -9.89 -3.41
N ARG A 188 13.26 -10.56 -4.47
CA ARG A 188 14.14 -11.26 -5.42
C ARG A 188 15.11 -10.33 -6.12
N SER A 189 14.74 -9.08 -6.39
CA SER A 189 15.65 -8.09 -6.98
C SER A 189 16.84 -7.72 -6.07
N CYS A 190 16.70 -7.91 -4.75
CA CYS A 190 17.74 -7.61 -3.76
C CYS A 190 18.54 -8.86 -3.33
N PHE A 191 17.85 -9.99 -3.17
CA PHE A 191 18.42 -11.22 -2.56
C PHE A 191 18.51 -12.39 -3.54
N GLY A 192 18.09 -12.22 -4.81
CA GLY A 192 18.12 -13.30 -5.80
C GLY A 192 17.28 -14.49 -5.33
N ASP A 193 17.83 -15.70 -5.55
CA ASP A 193 17.14 -16.96 -5.23
C ASP A 193 16.92 -17.20 -3.73
N ALA A 194 17.68 -16.53 -2.86
CA ALA A 194 17.49 -16.63 -1.40
C ALA A 194 16.11 -16.13 -0.96
N ALA A 195 15.47 -15.26 -1.75
CA ALA A 195 14.10 -14.79 -1.49
C ALA A 195 13.09 -15.95 -1.43
N GLY A 196 13.30 -17.03 -2.20
CA GLY A 196 12.42 -18.20 -2.25
C GLY A 196 12.30 -19.01 -0.97
N SER A 197 13.16 -18.74 0.04
CA SER A 197 13.06 -19.36 1.38
C SER A 197 12.04 -18.64 2.30
N HIS A 198 11.54 -17.50 1.88
CA HIS A 198 10.57 -16.72 2.66
C HIS A 198 9.13 -17.08 2.30
N GLU A 199 8.22 -16.63 3.14
CA GLU A 199 6.78 -16.84 2.98
C GLU A 199 6.26 -16.28 1.65
N LYS A 200 5.30 -16.98 1.04
CA LYS A 200 4.67 -16.52 -0.21
C LYS A 200 3.61 -15.44 0.06
N PRO A 201 3.40 -14.51 -0.88
CA PRO A 201 2.39 -13.46 -0.74
C PRO A 201 0.98 -13.99 -0.43
N GLU A 202 0.59 -15.13 -0.99
CA GLU A 202 -0.74 -15.71 -0.81
C GLU A 202 -0.96 -16.27 0.60
N ASP A 203 0.08 -16.79 1.23
CA ASP A 203 0.01 -17.27 2.63
C ASP A 203 0.09 -16.10 3.60
N TRP A 204 1.00 -15.15 3.34
CA TRP A 204 1.11 -13.91 4.10
C TRP A 204 -0.20 -13.11 4.11
N ALA A 205 -0.90 -13.00 2.98
CA ALA A 205 -2.12 -12.20 2.89
C ALA A 205 -3.20 -12.63 3.88
N LYS A 206 -3.26 -13.91 4.23
CA LYS A 206 -4.25 -14.46 5.18
C LYS A 206 -4.11 -13.80 6.56
N HIS A 207 -2.90 -13.85 7.15
CA HIS A 207 -2.68 -13.25 8.46
C HIS A 207 -2.53 -11.72 8.39
N ALA A 208 -2.09 -11.18 7.24
CA ALA A 208 -2.05 -9.74 7.04
C ALA A 208 -3.46 -9.13 7.03
N VAL A 209 -4.43 -9.77 6.38
CA VAL A 209 -5.83 -9.30 6.41
C VAL A 209 -6.42 -9.47 7.81
N ASP A 210 -6.08 -10.55 8.55
CA ASP A 210 -6.44 -10.66 9.98
C ASP A 210 -5.92 -9.47 10.78
N CYS A 211 -4.65 -9.10 10.58
CA CYS A 211 -4.06 -7.92 11.22
C CYS A 211 -4.83 -6.65 10.83
N LEU A 212 -5.05 -6.42 9.54
CA LEU A 212 -5.71 -5.21 9.02
C LEU A 212 -7.17 -5.07 9.49
N GLU A 213 -7.93 -6.17 9.60
CA GLU A 213 -9.30 -6.16 10.10
C GLU A 213 -9.40 -5.89 11.60
N ASN A 214 -8.35 -6.20 12.36
CA ASN A 214 -8.27 -6.00 13.81
C ASN A 214 -7.64 -4.65 14.20
N LEU A 215 -7.17 -3.84 13.24
CA LEU A 215 -6.66 -2.51 13.52
C LEU A 215 -7.75 -1.63 14.15
N SER A 216 -7.34 -0.85 15.13
CA SER A 216 -8.23 -0.02 15.92
C SER A 216 -7.64 1.38 16.12
N LYS A 217 -8.38 2.25 16.77
CA LYS A 217 -7.91 3.59 17.15
C LYS A 217 -6.69 3.57 18.07
N SER A 218 -6.51 2.53 18.87
CA SER A 218 -5.34 2.40 19.75
C SER A 218 -4.02 2.25 18.99
N ASP A 219 -4.10 1.83 17.72
CA ASP A 219 -2.93 1.63 16.86
C ASP A 219 -2.52 2.91 16.11
N ASN A 220 -3.31 4.00 16.23
CA ASN A 220 -3.08 5.23 15.49
C ASN A 220 -1.66 5.78 15.68
N GLY A 221 -0.95 6.00 14.58
CA GLY A 221 0.42 6.52 14.55
C GLY A 221 1.50 5.49 14.89
N THR A 222 1.15 4.22 15.10
CA THR A 222 2.11 3.16 15.40
C THR A 222 2.62 2.46 14.14
N THR A 223 3.65 1.65 14.32
CA THR A 223 4.09 0.67 13.31
C THR A 223 3.58 -0.69 13.74
N VAL A 224 2.82 -1.35 12.88
CA VAL A 224 2.32 -2.72 13.06
C VAL A 224 3.07 -3.69 12.17
N ILE A 225 3.15 -4.94 12.57
CA ILE A 225 3.79 -6.03 11.81
C ILE A 225 2.68 -7.02 11.43
N ALA A 226 2.61 -7.36 10.15
CA ALA A 226 1.67 -8.34 9.62
C ALA A 226 2.39 -9.59 9.15
#